data_6836b65f38aa4c5f7a6d251488dd6bed
#
_entry.id   6836b65f38aa4c5f7a6d251488dd6bed
#
_cell.length_a   1.000
_cell.length_b   1.000
_cell.length_c   1.000
_cell.angle_alpha   90.00
_cell.angle_beta   90.00
_cell.angle_gamma   90.00
#
_symmetry.space_group_name_H-M   'P 1'
#
loop_
_entity.id
_entity.type
_entity.pdbx_description
1 polymer ?
#
loop_
_entity_poly.entity_id
_entity_poly.type
_entity_poly.pdbx_seq_one_letter_code
_entity_poly.pdbx_strand_id
1 'polypeptide(L)'
;MTAPYVPQIRLYQQWLAEHRGLRFDDYHGLWQWSVTDLPAFWKSIEEYFGLHFGCNEENVLFQNTMPGTQWFVGGRANYTRQVFRHVAPAHAAGMPALIARNEK
;
A
#
# COMPACT_ATOMS: atom_id res chain seq x y z
N MET A 1 -22.66 20.71 -2.35
CA MET A 1 -22.79 19.47 -1.58
C MET A 1 -21.49 18.69 -1.67
N THR A 2 -20.81 18.54 -0.56
CA THR A 2 -19.57 17.76 -0.51
C THR A 2 -19.89 16.26 -0.41
N ALA A 3 -19.14 15.45 -1.17
CA ALA A 3 -19.25 14.01 -1.06
C ALA A 3 -18.87 13.55 0.36
N PRO A 4 -19.53 12.53 0.91
CA PRO A 4 -19.15 12.03 2.23
C PRO A 4 -17.72 11.47 2.21
N TYR A 5 -17.01 11.69 3.30
CA TYR A 5 -15.67 11.18 3.45
C TYR A 5 -15.68 9.65 3.54
N VAL A 6 -14.88 8.99 2.72
CA VAL A 6 -14.70 7.55 2.76
C VAL A 6 -13.29 7.25 3.28
N PRO A 7 -13.16 6.58 4.43
CA PRO A 7 -11.83 6.25 4.96
C PRO A 7 -11.04 5.37 3.99
N GLN A 8 -9.74 5.57 3.94
CA GLN A 8 -8.84 4.81 3.06
C GLN A 8 -8.93 3.30 3.29
N ILE A 9 -9.15 2.89 4.53
CA ILE A 9 -9.28 1.47 4.84
C ILE A 9 -10.51 0.85 4.15
N ARG A 10 -11.57 1.60 3.96
CA ARG A 10 -12.74 1.12 3.23
C ARG A 10 -12.44 0.95 1.75
N LEU A 11 -11.69 1.86 1.17
CA LEU A 11 -11.26 1.75 -0.22
C LEU A 11 -10.39 0.52 -0.42
N TYR A 12 -9.49 0.26 0.51
CA TYR A 12 -8.65 -0.93 0.48
C TYR A 12 -9.49 -2.21 0.61
N GLN A 13 -10.48 -2.22 1.50
CA GLN A 13 -11.39 -3.36 1.65
C GLN A 13 -12.17 -3.63 0.37
N GLN A 14 -12.65 -2.58 -0.30
CA GLN A 14 -13.33 -2.73 -1.59
C GLN A 14 -12.39 -3.32 -2.65
N TRP A 15 -11.15 -2.85 -2.69
CA TRP A 15 -10.16 -3.36 -3.62
C TRP A 15 -9.89 -4.85 -3.38
N LEU A 16 -9.77 -5.27 -2.12
CA LEU A 16 -9.59 -6.68 -1.77
C LEU A 16 -10.76 -7.54 -2.25
N ALA A 17 -11.99 -7.06 -2.08
CA ALA A 17 -13.16 -7.79 -2.54
C ALA A 17 -13.18 -7.94 -4.06
N GLU A 18 -12.80 -6.89 -4.78
CA GLU A 18 -12.80 -6.89 -6.25
C GLU A 18 -11.66 -7.67 -6.86
N HIS A 19 -10.46 -7.59 -6.28
CA HIS A 19 -9.25 -8.15 -6.88
C HIS A 19 -8.80 -9.47 -6.25
N ARG A 20 -9.20 -9.72 -5.01
CA ARG A 20 -8.79 -10.93 -4.29
C ARG A 20 -9.95 -11.80 -3.84
N GLY A 21 -11.18 -11.33 -4.02
CA GLY A 21 -12.37 -12.05 -3.57
C GLY A 21 -12.47 -12.15 -2.04
N LEU A 22 -11.73 -11.30 -1.31
CA LEU A 22 -11.73 -11.30 0.15
C LEU A 22 -12.67 -10.23 0.66
N ARG A 23 -13.66 -10.65 1.46
CA ARG A 23 -14.63 -9.75 2.06
C ARG A 23 -14.57 -9.84 3.57
N PHE A 24 -14.50 -8.68 4.21
CA PHE A 24 -14.47 -8.59 5.66
C PHE A 24 -15.61 -7.68 6.11
N ASP A 25 -16.40 -8.18 7.07
CA ASP A 25 -17.56 -7.44 7.57
C ASP A 25 -17.15 -6.29 8.47
N ASP A 26 -15.99 -6.40 9.14
CA ASP A 26 -15.52 -5.39 10.07
C ASP A 26 -13.99 -5.29 10.02
N TYR A 27 -13.46 -4.31 10.75
CA TYR A 27 -12.02 -4.11 10.85
C TYR A 27 -11.31 -5.30 11.51
N HIS A 28 -11.95 -5.91 12.50
CA HIS A 28 -11.34 -7.03 13.21
C HIS A 28 -11.05 -8.22 12.28
N GLY A 29 -11.97 -8.52 11.38
CA GLY A 29 -11.77 -9.58 10.39
C GLY A 29 -10.61 -9.29 9.46
N LEU A 30 -10.51 -8.05 8.98
CA LEU A 30 -9.39 -7.61 8.16
C LEU A 30 -8.07 -7.72 8.93
N TRP A 31 -8.05 -7.23 10.17
CA TRP A 31 -6.86 -7.30 11.02
C TRP A 31 -6.42 -8.76 11.24
N GLN A 32 -7.35 -9.63 11.55
CA GLN A 32 -7.02 -11.04 11.80
C GLN A 32 -6.39 -11.68 10.57
N TRP A 33 -6.95 -11.43 9.39
CA TRP A 33 -6.35 -11.91 8.16
C TRP A 33 -4.94 -11.35 7.96
N SER A 34 -4.73 -10.07 8.23
CA SER A 34 -3.45 -9.40 8.02
C SER A 34 -2.33 -9.99 8.88
N VAL A 35 -2.63 -10.51 10.05
CA VAL A 35 -1.61 -11.10 10.94
C VAL A 35 -1.53 -12.62 10.80
N THR A 36 -2.51 -13.25 10.16
CA THR A 36 -2.53 -14.70 9.94
C THR A 36 -1.85 -15.07 8.63
N ASP A 37 -2.17 -14.35 7.55
CA ASP A 37 -1.59 -14.59 6.22
C ASP A 37 -0.72 -13.39 5.83
N LEU A 38 0.44 -13.29 6.46
CA LEU A 38 1.37 -12.19 6.28
C LEU A 38 1.82 -12.03 4.82
N PRO A 39 2.22 -13.10 4.09
CA PRO A 39 2.61 -12.93 2.70
C PRO A 39 1.51 -12.37 1.82
N ALA A 40 0.29 -12.88 1.95
CA ALA A 40 -0.85 -12.41 1.14
C ALA A 40 -1.19 -10.97 1.46
N PHE A 41 -1.19 -10.58 2.74
CA PHE A 41 -1.49 -9.22 3.14
C PHE A 41 -0.46 -8.23 2.56
N TRP A 42 0.83 -8.48 2.76
CA TRP A 42 1.87 -7.56 2.29
C TRP A 42 1.98 -7.53 0.76
N LYS A 43 1.70 -8.65 0.10
CA LYS A 43 1.62 -8.66 -1.36
C LYS A 43 0.45 -7.80 -1.85
N SER A 44 -0.68 -7.84 -1.15
CA SER A 44 -1.82 -6.99 -1.50
C SER A 44 -1.52 -5.50 -1.31
N ILE A 45 -0.75 -5.14 -0.28
CA ILE A 45 -0.30 -3.76 -0.07
C ILE A 45 0.58 -3.30 -1.23
N GLU A 46 1.53 -4.14 -1.64
CA GLU A 46 2.38 -3.84 -2.81
C GLU A 46 1.54 -3.56 -4.05
N GLU A 47 0.59 -4.41 -4.34
CA GLU A 47 -0.28 -4.26 -5.52
C GLU A 47 -1.21 -3.06 -5.40
N TYR A 48 -1.82 -2.87 -4.24
CA TYR A 48 -2.77 -1.78 -4.02
C TYR A 48 -2.11 -0.41 -4.22
N PHE A 49 -0.90 -0.24 -3.70
CA PHE A 49 -0.16 1.01 -3.84
C PHE A 49 0.71 1.06 -5.10
N GLY A 50 0.72 -0.02 -5.91
CA GLY A 50 1.47 -0.04 -7.16
C GLY A 50 2.97 0.03 -6.99
N LEU A 51 3.52 -0.60 -5.95
CA LEU A 51 4.94 -0.47 -5.62
C LEU A 51 5.85 -1.28 -6.55
N HIS A 52 5.41 -2.45 -7.00
CA HIS A 52 6.10 -3.28 -8.01
C HIS A 52 7.55 -3.63 -7.66
N PHE A 53 7.72 -4.39 -6.60
CA PHE A 53 9.07 -4.84 -6.20
C PHE A 53 9.61 -5.96 -7.11
N GLY A 54 8.74 -6.60 -7.89
CA GLY A 54 9.17 -7.64 -8.83
C GLY A 54 9.45 -8.99 -8.22
N CYS A 55 8.97 -9.27 -7.01
CA CYS A 55 9.12 -10.58 -6.39
C CYS A 55 7.78 -11.32 -6.31
N ASN A 56 7.86 -12.66 -6.24
CA ASN A 56 6.68 -13.51 -6.09
C ASN A 56 6.16 -13.50 -4.67
N GLU A 57 4.90 -13.93 -4.49
CA GLU A 57 4.29 -14.01 -3.17
C GLU A 57 5.09 -14.89 -2.21
N GLU A 58 5.72 -15.94 -2.72
CA GLU A 58 6.58 -16.84 -1.94
C GLU A 58 7.75 -16.11 -1.28
N ASN A 59 8.23 -15.04 -1.89
CA ASN A 59 9.39 -14.28 -1.44
C ASN A 59 9.01 -13.07 -0.59
N VAL A 60 7.72 -12.81 -0.37
CA VAL A 60 7.27 -11.68 0.44
C VAL A 60 7.76 -11.81 1.88
N LEU A 61 7.65 -13.02 2.44
CA LEU A 61 8.15 -13.32 3.77
C LEU A 61 8.96 -14.61 3.70
N PHE A 62 10.29 -14.49 3.70
CA PHE A 62 11.16 -15.64 3.53
C PHE A 62 11.46 -16.35 4.84
N GLN A 63 11.76 -15.62 5.89
CA GLN A 63 12.01 -16.21 7.22
C GLN A 63 11.15 -15.51 8.24
N ASN A 64 10.19 -16.24 8.81
CA ASN A 64 9.30 -15.69 9.82
C ASN A 64 9.83 -15.99 11.22
N THR A 65 11.06 -15.56 11.47
CA THR A 65 11.72 -15.74 12.77
C THR A 65 12.43 -14.45 13.16
N MET A 66 12.40 -14.13 14.45
CA MET A 66 13.09 -12.96 14.96
C MET A 66 14.30 -13.39 15.79
N PRO A 67 15.49 -12.86 15.53
CA PRO A 67 15.84 -11.95 14.44
C PRO A 67 16.09 -12.66 13.11
N GLY A 68 16.22 -11.91 12.03
CA GLY A 68 16.60 -12.48 10.75
C GLY A 68 15.46 -12.63 9.75
N THR A 69 14.27 -12.10 10.05
CA THR A 69 13.16 -12.07 9.11
C THR A 69 13.54 -11.31 7.84
N GLN A 70 13.25 -11.89 6.68
CA GLN A 70 13.53 -11.26 5.38
C GLN A 70 12.23 -11.02 4.64
N TRP A 71 12.08 -9.80 4.12
CA TRP A 71 10.89 -9.37 3.39
C TRP A 71 11.21 -9.09 1.94
N PHE A 72 10.30 -9.45 1.04
CA PHE A 72 10.39 -9.17 -0.41
C PHE A 72 11.77 -9.53 -0.98
N VAL A 73 12.22 -10.75 -0.70
CA VAL A 73 13.55 -11.23 -1.12
C VAL A 73 13.69 -11.16 -2.64
N GLY A 74 14.77 -10.53 -3.12
CA GLY A 74 15.01 -10.32 -4.54
C GLY A 74 14.24 -9.14 -5.12
N GLY A 75 13.36 -8.52 -4.35
CA GLY A 75 12.63 -7.34 -4.79
C GLY A 75 13.52 -6.12 -4.89
N ARG A 76 13.20 -5.26 -5.84
CA ARG A 76 13.90 -3.99 -6.05
C ARG A 76 12.90 -2.86 -6.20
N ALA A 77 13.20 -1.73 -5.60
CA ALA A 77 12.36 -0.55 -5.68
C ALA A 77 13.20 0.71 -5.71
N ASN A 78 12.67 1.74 -6.36
CA ASN A 78 13.27 3.07 -6.37
C ASN A 78 12.30 4.03 -5.70
N TYR A 79 12.71 4.60 -4.57
CA TYR A 79 11.87 5.52 -3.81
C TYR A 79 11.46 6.73 -4.65
N THR A 80 12.40 7.32 -5.38
CA THR A 80 12.16 8.47 -6.24
C THR A 80 11.10 8.17 -7.31
N ARG A 81 11.15 6.97 -7.88
CA ARG A 81 10.17 6.55 -8.88
C ARG A 81 8.75 6.55 -8.31
N GLN A 82 8.59 6.09 -7.07
CA GLN A 82 7.29 6.08 -6.40
C GLN A 82 6.80 7.50 -6.12
N VAL A 83 7.67 8.39 -5.68
CA VAL A 83 7.32 9.78 -5.42
C VAL A 83 6.96 10.49 -6.72
N PHE A 84 7.78 10.34 -7.75
CA PHE A 84 7.62 11.09 -8.99
C PHE A 84 6.45 10.65 -9.86
N ARG A 85 5.91 9.46 -9.66
CA ARG A 85 4.71 9.03 -10.40
C ARG A 85 3.50 9.93 -10.15
N HIS A 86 3.51 10.67 -9.05
CA HIS A 86 2.41 11.59 -8.70
C HIS A 86 2.63 13.02 -9.21
N VAL A 87 3.77 13.30 -9.85
CA VAL A 87 4.11 14.67 -10.27
C VAL A 87 3.11 15.19 -11.31
N ALA A 88 2.86 14.44 -12.37
CA ALA A 88 1.98 14.89 -13.42
C ALA A 88 0.54 15.10 -12.95
N PRO A 89 -0.11 14.13 -12.26
CA PRO A 89 -1.47 14.34 -11.77
C PRO A 89 -1.54 15.47 -10.72
N ALA A 90 -0.56 15.59 -9.84
CA ALA A 90 -0.56 16.64 -8.82
C ALA A 90 -0.39 18.01 -9.47
N HIS A 91 0.49 18.13 -10.46
CA HIS A 91 0.69 19.38 -11.20
C HIS A 91 -0.60 19.79 -11.93
N ALA A 92 -1.24 18.83 -12.59
CA ALA A 92 -2.50 19.09 -13.30
C ALA A 92 -3.61 19.53 -12.34
N ALA A 93 -3.60 19.06 -11.09
CA ALA A 93 -4.56 19.45 -10.06
C ALA A 93 -4.16 20.72 -9.32
N GLY A 94 -3.02 21.33 -9.64
CA GLY A 94 -2.54 22.53 -8.97
C GLY A 94 -2.05 22.32 -7.55
N MET A 95 -1.66 21.10 -7.22
CA MET A 95 -1.21 20.73 -5.87
C MET A 95 0.29 20.91 -5.73
N PRO A 96 0.77 21.74 -4.78
CA PRO A 96 2.21 21.87 -4.56
C PRO A 96 2.78 20.67 -3.81
N ALA A 97 4.04 20.33 -4.10
CA ALA A 97 4.77 19.30 -3.36
C ALA A 97 5.32 19.86 -2.05
N LEU A 98 5.82 21.09 -2.10
CA LEU A 98 6.41 21.76 -0.93
C LEU A 98 5.95 23.22 -0.92
N ILE A 99 5.63 23.72 0.25
CA ILE A 99 5.34 25.12 0.48
C ILE A 99 6.29 25.63 1.55
N ALA A 100 7.14 26.59 1.18
CA ALA A 100 8.06 27.23 2.12
C ALA A 100 7.59 28.62 2.44
N ARG A 101 7.61 28.99 3.70
CA ARG A 101 7.25 30.34 4.17
C ARG A 101 8.28 30.79 5.19
N ASN A 102 8.56 32.09 5.15
CA ASN A 102 9.42 32.72 6.16
C ASN A 102 8.78 34.03 6.64
N GLU A 103 9.45 34.71 7.53
CA GLU A 103 8.94 35.93 8.15
C GLU A 103 9.04 37.17 7.26
N LYS A 104 9.58 37.06 6.05
CA LYS A 104 9.70 38.19 5.11
C LYS A 104 8.56 38.20 4.12
#